data_e81c4ec53aa821325bce2ab22b13ff14
#
_entry.id   e81c4ec53aa821325bce2ab22b13ff14
#
_cell.length_a   1.000
_cell.length_b   1.000
_cell.length_c   1.000
_cell.angle_alpha   90.00
_cell.angle_beta   90.00
_cell.angle_gamma   90.00
#
_symmetry.space_group_name_H-M   'P 1'
#
loop_
_entity.id
_entity.type
_entity.pdbx_description
1 polymer ?
#
loop_
_entity_poly.entity_id
_entity_poly.type
_entity_poly.pdbx_seq_one_letter_code
_entity_poly.pdbx_strand_id
1 'polypeptide(L)'
;MKLLKVNIGVIFLFLLAVNTALAQIRNAGVSGNTTLDLLQRSDTDVLEHRPDFVILLVGTNDMLNSKKMISYASYKNNLWEIVKRIKEVGASVLLMSPPPVDSVYLFQRHDRRLFKEAPNVKLDTARKIVEGVAHDNGVGYLDLYQAFGKMNLPEHNKDLFFRNEGNSGAKDGVHPTALGYRFIAESVFHFLKENQFIGENKKIVCFGDSITYGSGVKNGGTVIGENYPAVLAQLIEENYK
;
A
#
# COMPACT_ATOMS: atom_id res chain seq x y z
N MET A 1 -20.78 -24.86 74.37
CA MET A 1 -20.23 -23.72 73.59
C MET A 1 -19.77 -24.26 72.22
N LYS A 2 -20.61 -24.12 71.19
CA LYS A 2 -20.30 -24.65 69.82
C LYS A 2 -19.63 -23.52 69.02
N LEU A 3 -18.39 -23.73 68.60
CA LEU A 3 -17.67 -22.84 67.72
C LEU A 3 -18.19 -22.97 66.27
N LEU A 4 -18.69 -21.87 65.74
CA LEU A 4 -19.12 -21.75 64.38
C LEU A 4 -17.87 -21.57 63.49
N LYS A 5 -17.56 -22.52 62.57
CA LYS A 5 -16.52 -22.40 61.58
C LYS A 5 -17.09 -21.61 60.41
N VAL A 6 -16.58 -20.39 60.24
CA VAL A 6 -16.87 -19.60 59.05
C VAL A 6 -15.90 -20.03 57.94
N ASN A 7 -16.44 -20.63 56.87
CA ASN A 7 -15.68 -20.94 55.65
C ASN A 7 -15.61 -19.67 54.77
N ILE A 8 -14.47 -19.03 54.72
CA ILE A 8 -14.19 -17.94 53.78
C ILE A 8 -13.79 -18.57 52.43
N GLY A 9 -14.75 -18.68 51.52
CA GLY A 9 -14.47 -19.05 50.12
C GLY A 9 -13.79 -17.90 49.39
N VAL A 10 -12.52 -18.07 49.08
CA VAL A 10 -11.78 -17.14 48.24
C VAL A 10 -12.21 -17.34 46.78
N ILE A 11 -13.05 -16.44 46.28
CA ILE A 11 -13.40 -16.42 44.85
C ILE A 11 -12.22 -15.82 44.08
N PHE A 12 -11.44 -16.67 43.42
CA PHE A 12 -10.45 -16.23 42.41
C PHE A 12 -11.19 -15.76 41.16
N LEU A 13 -11.36 -14.44 41.01
CA LEU A 13 -11.81 -13.85 39.74
C LEU A 13 -10.63 -13.91 38.78
N PHE A 14 -10.64 -14.90 37.86
CA PHE A 14 -9.74 -14.88 36.70
C PHE A 14 -10.20 -13.75 35.75
N LEU A 15 -9.60 -12.59 35.85
CA LEU A 15 -9.63 -11.57 34.79
C LEU A 15 -8.85 -12.15 33.59
N LEU A 16 -9.58 -12.75 32.66
CA LEU A 16 -9.06 -12.98 31.31
C LEU A 16 -8.84 -11.62 30.72
N ALA A 17 -7.58 -11.13 30.75
CA ALA A 17 -7.16 -10.01 29.94
C ALA A 17 -7.28 -10.48 28.48
N VAL A 18 -8.38 -10.14 27.83
CA VAL A 18 -8.51 -10.26 26.37
C VAL A 18 -7.54 -9.25 25.81
N ASN A 19 -6.35 -9.72 25.42
CA ASN A 19 -5.40 -8.92 24.66
C ASN A 19 -6.02 -8.73 23.28
N THR A 20 -6.82 -7.68 23.09
CA THR A 20 -7.33 -7.28 21.80
C THR A 20 -6.14 -6.73 21.00
N ALA A 21 -5.61 -7.53 20.10
CA ALA A 21 -4.57 -7.08 19.21
C ALA A 21 -5.18 -6.07 18.22
N LEU A 22 -4.55 -4.91 18.12
CA LEU A 22 -4.84 -3.94 17.06
C LEU A 22 -4.67 -4.58 15.68
N ALA A 23 -5.15 -3.91 14.63
CA ALA A 23 -5.03 -4.40 13.27
C ALA A 23 -3.60 -4.84 12.93
N GLN A 24 -3.45 -6.06 12.42
CA GLN A 24 -2.17 -6.60 11.99
C GLN A 24 -1.89 -6.18 10.56
N ILE A 25 -0.85 -5.38 10.34
CA ILE A 25 -0.42 -4.99 9.01
C ILE A 25 0.72 -5.87 8.52
N ARG A 26 0.63 -6.30 7.25
CA ARG A 26 1.69 -6.99 6.53
C ARG A 26 2.16 -6.16 5.35
N ASN A 27 3.46 -5.95 5.23
CA ASN A 27 4.07 -5.40 4.02
C ASN A 27 4.42 -6.54 3.06
N ALA A 28 3.67 -6.68 1.98
CA ALA A 28 3.89 -7.63 0.89
C ALA A 28 4.34 -6.91 -0.40
N GLY A 29 5.09 -5.82 -0.27
CA GLY A 29 5.74 -5.12 -1.37
C GLY A 29 7.01 -5.84 -1.84
N VAL A 30 7.21 -5.93 -3.16
CA VAL A 30 8.44 -6.47 -3.77
C VAL A 30 8.92 -5.53 -4.87
N SER A 31 10.15 -5.04 -4.75
CA SER A 31 10.72 -4.08 -5.70
C SER A 31 10.78 -4.63 -7.12
N GLY A 32 10.36 -3.82 -8.10
CA GLY A 32 10.38 -4.16 -9.51
C GLY A 32 9.22 -5.03 -10.00
N ASN A 33 8.26 -5.38 -9.12
CA ASN A 33 7.10 -6.17 -9.51
C ASN A 33 6.13 -5.39 -10.41
N THR A 34 5.56 -6.12 -11.35
CA THR A 34 4.42 -5.74 -12.20
C THR A 34 3.16 -6.45 -11.72
N THR A 35 2.02 -6.12 -12.32
CA THR A 35 0.76 -6.86 -12.06
C THR A 35 0.88 -8.35 -12.37
N LEU A 36 1.69 -8.75 -13.36
CA LEU A 36 1.93 -10.17 -13.66
C LEU A 36 2.71 -10.86 -12.52
N ASP A 37 3.75 -10.20 -11.99
CA ASP A 37 4.51 -10.72 -10.84
C ASP A 37 3.60 -10.85 -9.61
N LEU A 38 2.68 -9.89 -9.39
CA LEU A 38 1.70 -9.94 -8.30
C LEU A 38 0.74 -11.12 -8.45
N LEU A 39 0.22 -11.38 -9.65
CA LEU A 39 -0.64 -12.54 -9.92
C LEU A 39 0.04 -13.86 -9.56
N GLN A 40 1.33 -14.00 -9.86
CA GLN A 40 2.09 -15.23 -9.60
C GLN A 40 2.29 -15.52 -8.11
N ARG A 41 2.34 -14.47 -7.27
CA ARG A 41 2.58 -14.59 -5.82
C ARG A 41 1.38 -14.23 -4.95
N SER A 42 0.21 -13.95 -5.55
CA SER A 42 -0.99 -13.57 -4.80
C SER A 42 -1.41 -14.61 -3.77
N ASP A 43 -1.30 -15.89 -4.11
CA ASP A 43 -1.72 -16.98 -3.22
C ASP A 43 -0.89 -17.00 -1.93
N THR A 44 0.45 -17.04 -2.06
CA THR A 44 1.37 -17.15 -0.92
C THR A 44 1.48 -15.86 -0.12
N ASP A 45 1.47 -14.70 -0.77
CA ASP A 45 1.74 -13.43 -0.11
C ASP A 45 0.48 -12.74 0.45
N VAL A 46 -0.69 -13.13 -0.05
CA VAL A 46 -1.98 -12.51 0.32
C VAL A 46 -2.99 -13.54 0.78
N LEU A 47 -3.42 -14.48 -0.10
CA LEU A 47 -4.61 -15.31 0.14
C LEU A 47 -4.42 -16.29 1.30
N GLU A 48 -3.25 -16.91 1.44
CA GLU A 48 -2.90 -17.83 2.54
C GLU A 48 -2.95 -17.13 3.92
N HIS A 49 -2.77 -15.80 3.97
CA HIS A 49 -2.85 -15.01 5.20
C HIS A 49 -4.28 -14.70 5.63
N ARG A 50 -5.29 -15.00 4.78
CA ARG A 50 -6.71 -14.72 5.03
C ARG A 50 -6.91 -13.29 5.52
N PRO A 51 -6.58 -12.28 4.71
CA PRO A 51 -6.74 -10.88 5.10
C PRO A 51 -8.22 -10.50 5.20
N ASP A 52 -8.52 -9.53 6.06
CA ASP A 52 -9.82 -8.84 6.04
C ASP A 52 -9.81 -7.71 5.01
N PHE A 53 -8.62 -7.15 4.75
CA PHE A 53 -8.47 -6.00 3.85
C PHE A 53 -7.14 -6.06 3.10
N VAL A 54 -7.16 -5.72 1.81
CA VAL A 54 -5.96 -5.63 0.97
C VAL A 54 -5.84 -4.23 0.37
N ILE A 55 -4.70 -3.61 0.58
CA ILE A 55 -4.32 -2.33 -0.05
C ILE A 55 -3.39 -2.66 -1.21
N LEU A 56 -3.83 -2.40 -2.44
CA LEU A 56 -3.11 -2.75 -3.66
C LEU A 56 -2.58 -1.51 -4.37
N LEU A 57 -1.25 -1.41 -4.49
CA LEU A 57 -0.56 -0.35 -5.23
C LEU A 57 0.45 -0.97 -6.20
N VAL A 58 0.15 -0.91 -7.49
CA VAL A 58 1.00 -1.45 -8.56
C VAL A 58 0.69 -0.74 -9.89
N GLY A 59 1.64 -0.73 -10.81
CA GLY A 59 1.46 -0.19 -12.15
C GLY A 59 2.63 0.67 -12.62
N THR A 60 3.43 1.19 -11.71
CA THR A 60 4.63 1.97 -12.08
C THR A 60 5.55 1.16 -12.99
N ASN A 61 5.83 -0.10 -12.63
CA ASN A 61 6.69 -0.97 -13.45
C ASN A 61 6.00 -1.44 -14.73
N ASP A 62 4.70 -1.70 -14.68
CA ASP A 62 3.89 -2.08 -15.85
C ASP A 62 3.95 -1.00 -16.94
N MET A 63 3.99 0.26 -16.54
CA MET A 63 3.97 1.42 -17.44
C MET A 63 5.37 1.95 -17.79
N LEU A 64 6.33 1.89 -16.86
CA LEU A 64 7.57 2.68 -16.96
C LEU A 64 8.85 1.85 -16.95
N ASN A 65 8.82 0.59 -16.54
CA ASN A 65 10.02 -0.25 -16.58
C ASN A 65 10.25 -0.75 -18.01
N SER A 66 11.19 -0.17 -18.72
CA SER A 66 11.46 -0.46 -20.14
C SER A 66 11.73 -1.95 -20.46
N LYS A 67 12.04 -2.76 -19.45
CA LYS A 67 12.25 -4.21 -19.60
C LYS A 67 10.99 -5.05 -19.31
N LYS A 68 9.95 -4.43 -18.71
CA LYS A 68 8.76 -5.14 -18.20
C LYS A 68 7.45 -4.47 -18.62
N MET A 69 7.48 -3.39 -19.41
CA MET A 69 6.26 -2.70 -19.84
C MET A 69 5.28 -3.66 -20.51
N ILE A 70 4.01 -3.56 -20.14
CA ILE A 70 2.91 -4.32 -20.73
C ILE A 70 1.87 -3.38 -21.36
N SER A 71 0.94 -3.97 -22.11
CA SER A 71 -0.17 -3.20 -22.68
C SER A 71 -1.17 -2.75 -21.61
N TYR A 72 -1.90 -1.68 -21.87
CA TYR A 72 -3.00 -1.22 -21.00
C TYR A 72 -4.08 -2.30 -20.82
N ALA A 73 -4.37 -3.07 -21.86
CA ALA A 73 -5.34 -4.18 -21.80
C ALA A 73 -4.84 -5.29 -20.86
N SER A 74 -3.58 -5.69 -20.97
CA SER A 74 -2.98 -6.67 -20.06
C SER A 74 -2.95 -6.17 -18.61
N TYR A 75 -2.61 -4.90 -18.39
CA TYR A 75 -2.63 -4.27 -17.08
C TYR A 75 -4.04 -4.31 -16.46
N LYS A 76 -5.07 -3.90 -17.22
CA LYS A 76 -6.48 -3.96 -16.78
C LYS A 76 -6.88 -5.38 -16.40
N ASN A 77 -6.59 -6.37 -17.26
CA ASN A 77 -6.97 -7.77 -17.05
C ASN A 77 -6.27 -8.35 -15.80
N ASN A 78 -4.98 -8.06 -15.63
CA ASN A 78 -4.23 -8.52 -14.46
C ASN A 78 -4.78 -7.93 -13.16
N LEU A 79 -5.06 -6.62 -13.13
CA LEU A 79 -5.68 -5.96 -11.96
C LEU A 79 -7.03 -6.57 -11.63
N TRP A 80 -7.86 -6.77 -12.65
CA TRP A 80 -9.19 -7.35 -12.48
C TRP A 80 -9.11 -8.75 -11.87
N GLU A 81 -8.21 -9.59 -12.37
CA GLU A 81 -8.01 -10.96 -11.84
C GLU A 81 -7.46 -10.94 -10.40
N ILE A 82 -6.52 -10.03 -10.07
CA ILE A 82 -6.02 -9.88 -8.69
C ILE A 82 -7.18 -9.50 -7.75
N VAL A 83 -7.98 -8.50 -8.10
CA VAL A 83 -9.12 -8.06 -7.29
C VAL A 83 -10.13 -9.17 -7.10
N LYS A 84 -10.45 -9.91 -8.18
CA LYS A 84 -11.36 -11.05 -8.14
C LYS A 84 -10.89 -12.11 -7.13
N ARG A 85 -9.64 -12.55 -7.21
CA ARG A 85 -9.06 -13.56 -6.28
C ARG A 85 -9.12 -13.10 -4.83
N ILE A 86 -8.80 -11.83 -4.56
CA ILE A 86 -8.86 -11.27 -3.20
C ILE A 86 -10.31 -11.26 -2.68
N LYS A 87 -11.28 -10.90 -3.51
CA LYS A 87 -12.70 -10.92 -3.13
C LYS A 87 -13.23 -12.34 -2.90
N GLU A 88 -12.75 -13.33 -3.63
CA GLU A 88 -13.16 -14.75 -3.47
C GLU A 88 -12.81 -15.32 -2.08
N VAL A 89 -11.80 -14.78 -1.40
CA VAL A 89 -11.49 -15.15 -0.01
C VAL A 89 -12.20 -14.28 1.03
N GLY A 90 -13.10 -13.38 0.59
CA GLY A 90 -13.92 -12.52 1.47
C GLY A 90 -13.23 -11.23 1.93
N ALA A 91 -12.06 -10.90 1.39
CA ALA A 91 -11.35 -9.67 1.75
C ALA A 91 -11.91 -8.45 0.99
N SER A 92 -11.95 -7.30 1.69
CA SER A 92 -12.18 -5.99 1.06
C SER A 92 -10.89 -5.49 0.40
N VAL A 93 -11.04 -4.63 -0.63
CA VAL A 93 -9.90 -4.12 -1.40
C VAL A 93 -9.93 -2.60 -1.50
N LEU A 94 -8.76 -1.97 -1.34
CA LEU A 94 -8.48 -0.60 -1.76
C LEU A 94 -7.48 -0.64 -2.90
N LEU A 95 -7.88 -0.17 -4.09
CA LEU A 95 -6.98 0.08 -5.19
C LEU A 95 -6.41 1.50 -5.12
N MET A 96 -5.09 1.63 -5.27
CA MET A 96 -4.44 2.93 -5.37
C MET A 96 -3.87 3.14 -6.77
N SER A 97 -4.05 4.32 -7.35
CA SER A 97 -3.39 4.67 -8.60
C SER A 97 -1.89 4.83 -8.40
N PRO A 98 -1.03 4.45 -9.38
CA PRO A 98 0.39 4.73 -9.31
C PRO A 98 0.62 6.25 -9.26
N PRO A 99 1.52 6.76 -8.40
CA PRO A 99 1.80 8.18 -8.32
C PRO A 99 2.56 8.69 -9.56
N PRO A 100 2.57 10.01 -9.82
CA PRO A 100 3.37 10.59 -10.90
C PRO A 100 4.88 10.46 -10.64
N VAL A 101 5.70 10.65 -11.66
CA VAL A 101 7.17 10.51 -11.61
C VAL A 101 7.89 11.70 -12.20
N ASP A 102 9.12 11.94 -11.76
CA ASP A 102 10.05 12.83 -12.44
C ASP A 102 10.64 12.16 -13.67
N SER A 103 10.16 12.55 -14.84
CA SER A 103 10.59 11.99 -16.12
C SER A 103 12.05 12.25 -16.45
N VAL A 104 12.67 13.30 -15.89
CA VAL A 104 14.08 13.62 -16.13
C VAL A 104 14.96 12.51 -15.54
N TYR A 105 14.72 12.12 -14.29
CA TYR A 105 15.46 11.02 -13.68
C TYR A 105 15.05 9.64 -14.19
N LEU A 106 13.76 9.45 -14.51
CA LEU A 106 13.30 8.19 -15.08
C LEU A 106 14.10 7.82 -16.34
N PHE A 107 14.29 8.77 -17.26
CA PHE A 107 15.01 8.55 -18.51
C PHE A 107 16.53 8.42 -18.37
N GLN A 108 17.10 8.63 -17.20
CA GLN A 108 18.49 8.25 -16.91
C GLN A 108 18.66 6.75 -16.68
N ARG A 109 17.56 6.04 -16.35
CA ARG A 109 17.55 4.61 -16.05
C ARG A 109 16.81 3.77 -17.10
N HIS A 110 15.95 4.41 -17.89
CA HIS A 110 15.14 3.75 -18.91
C HIS A 110 15.32 4.39 -20.27
N ASP A 111 15.40 3.58 -21.31
CA ASP A 111 15.57 4.05 -22.68
C ASP A 111 14.32 4.78 -23.17
N ARG A 112 14.45 6.11 -23.34
CA ARG A 112 13.37 7.00 -23.80
C ARG A 112 12.75 6.56 -25.12
N ARG A 113 13.53 5.93 -26.01
CA ARG A 113 13.07 5.48 -27.35
C ARG A 113 12.00 4.38 -27.27
N LEU A 114 11.88 3.68 -26.15
CA LEU A 114 10.88 2.64 -25.92
C LEU A 114 9.52 3.22 -25.47
N PHE A 115 9.47 4.52 -25.15
CA PHE A 115 8.26 5.18 -24.71
C PHE A 115 7.55 5.89 -25.85
N LYS A 116 6.40 5.35 -26.27
CA LYS A 116 5.53 6.00 -27.28
C LYS A 116 4.79 7.21 -26.75
N GLU A 117 4.60 7.28 -25.44
CA GLU A 117 3.92 8.33 -24.71
C GLU A 117 4.81 8.83 -23.56
N ALA A 118 4.59 10.07 -23.10
CA ALA A 118 5.30 10.59 -21.94
C ALA A 118 4.98 9.74 -20.67
N PRO A 119 5.94 9.55 -19.75
CA PRO A 119 5.74 8.71 -18.57
C PRO A 119 4.48 9.04 -17.78
N ASN A 120 4.24 10.32 -17.48
CA ASN A 120 3.06 10.72 -16.71
C ASN A 120 1.74 10.60 -17.49
N VAL A 121 1.77 10.65 -18.85
CA VAL A 121 0.59 10.33 -19.67
C VAL A 121 0.23 8.85 -19.54
N LYS A 122 1.24 7.96 -19.56
CA LYS A 122 1.03 6.52 -19.32
C LYS A 122 0.48 6.24 -17.91
N LEU A 123 0.98 6.95 -16.90
CA LEU A 123 0.50 6.79 -15.53
C LEU A 123 -0.91 7.35 -15.34
N ASP A 124 -1.28 8.47 -16.01
CA ASP A 124 -2.66 8.96 -16.00
C ASP A 124 -3.63 7.97 -16.68
N THR A 125 -3.19 7.32 -17.75
CA THR A 125 -3.97 6.24 -18.37
C THR A 125 -4.11 5.03 -17.41
N ALA A 126 -3.03 4.64 -16.73
CA ALA A 126 -3.08 3.58 -15.72
C ALA A 126 -4.00 3.97 -14.54
N ARG A 127 -3.98 5.23 -14.09
CA ARG A 127 -4.89 5.78 -13.08
C ARG A 127 -6.36 5.55 -13.46
N LYS A 128 -6.73 5.93 -14.69
CA LYS A 128 -8.10 5.73 -15.20
C LYS A 128 -8.50 4.26 -15.27
N ILE A 129 -7.54 3.38 -15.60
CA ILE A 129 -7.77 1.93 -15.59
C ILE A 129 -8.02 1.44 -14.17
N VAL A 130 -7.22 1.86 -13.19
CA VAL A 130 -7.39 1.49 -11.78
C VAL A 130 -8.76 1.94 -11.26
N GLU A 131 -9.15 3.20 -11.55
CA GLU A 131 -10.44 3.77 -11.21
C GLU A 131 -11.61 2.95 -11.79
N GLY A 132 -11.52 2.62 -13.11
CA GLY A 132 -12.51 1.80 -13.77
C GLY A 132 -12.60 0.38 -13.18
N VAL A 133 -11.46 -0.27 -12.90
CA VAL A 133 -11.45 -1.59 -12.26
C VAL A 133 -12.05 -1.54 -10.86
N ALA A 134 -11.75 -0.48 -10.08
CA ALA A 134 -12.34 -0.30 -8.76
C ALA A 134 -13.87 -0.15 -8.84
N HIS A 135 -14.35 0.73 -9.72
CA HIS A 135 -15.78 0.93 -9.96
C HIS A 135 -16.49 -0.36 -10.40
N ASP A 136 -15.95 -1.04 -11.42
CA ASP A 136 -16.57 -2.25 -12.00
C ASP A 136 -16.65 -3.42 -10.99
N ASN A 137 -15.75 -3.44 -9.99
CA ASN A 137 -15.71 -4.46 -8.94
C ASN A 137 -16.35 -4.03 -7.60
N GLY A 138 -16.80 -2.78 -7.48
CA GLY A 138 -17.37 -2.24 -6.24
C GLY A 138 -16.36 -2.24 -5.08
N VAL A 139 -15.09 -1.90 -5.35
CA VAL A 139 -14.02 -1.82 -4.34
C VAL A 139 -13.55 -0.38 -4.13
N GLY A 140 -12.81 -0.14 -3.04
CA GLY A 140 -12.28 1.18 -2.73
C GLY A 140 -11.28 1.68 -3.77
N TYR A 141 -11.23 2.99 -3.96
CA TYR A 141 -10.28 3.67 -4.84
C TYR A 141 -9.65 4.88 -4.14
N LEU A 142 -8.33 5.01 -4.26
CA LEU A 142 -7.57 6.17 -3.78
C LEU A 142 -6.66 6.69 -4.90
N ASP A 143 -6.92 7.92 -5.34
CA ASP A 143 -6.21 8.55 -6.46
C ASP A 143 -4.93 9.25 -5.99
N LEU A 144 -3.85 8.50 -5.85
CA LEU A 144 -2.54 9.05 -5.49
C LEU A 144 -1.96 9.91 -6.62
N TYR A 145 -2.25 9.56 -7.89
CA TYR A 145 -1.77 10.36 -9.02
C TYR A 145 -2.29 11.80 -8.94
N GLN A 146 -3.59 11.98 -8.74
CA GLN A 146 -4.17 13.30 -8.59
C GLN A 146 -3.81 13.96 -7.25
N ALA A 147 -3.69 13.20 -6.17
CA ALA A 147 -3.33 13.73 -4.86
C ALA A 147 -1.95 14.44 -4.91
N PHE A 148 -0.95 13.81 -5.49
CA PHE A 148 0.36 14.43 -5.73
C PHE A 148 0.29 15.52 -6.81
N GLY A 149 -0.46 15.30 -7.89
CA GLY A 149 -0.63 16.26 -8.98
C GLY A 149 -1.22 17.61 -8.54
N LYS A 150 -2.16 17.61 -7.60
CA LYS A 150 -2.72 18.83 -7.00
C LYS A 150 -1.69 19.68 -6.24
N MET A 151 -0.61 19.05 -5.81
CA MET A 151 0.56 19.71 -5.18
C MET A 151 1.65 20.07 -6.21
N ASN A 152 1.41 19.85 -7.51
CA ASN A 152 2.38 19.98 -8.60
C ASN A 152 3.63 19.10 -8.41
N LEU A 153 3.48 17.90 -7.85
CA LEU A 153 4.57 16.97 -7.59
C LEU A 153 4.62 15.83 -8.62
N PRO A 154 5.81 15.28 -8.90
CA PRO A 154 7.12 15.75 -8.42
C PRO A 154 7.62 17.01 -9.16
N GLU A 155 8.30 17.90 -8.44
CA GLU A 155 9.05 19.00 -9.03
C GLU A 155 10.55 18.69 -9.05
N HIS A 156 11.14 18.63 -10.24
CA HIS A 156 12.55 18.22 -10.41
C HIS A 156 13.51 18.96 -9.47
N ASN A 157 14.18 18.19 -8.60
CA ASN A 157 15.15 18.65 -7.60
C ASN A 157 14.65 19.67 -6.56
N LYS A 158 13.35 19.92 -6.46
CA LYS A 158 12.85 20.96 -5.55
C LYS A 158 11.83 20.44 -4.53
N ASP A 159 11.12 19.35 -4.83
CA ASP A 159 10.15 18.82 -3.89
C ASP A 159 10.79 17.99 -2.77
N LEU A 160 10.02 17.76 -1.71
CA LEU A 160 10.42 16.97 -0.54
C LEU A 160 9.77 15.58 -0.50
N PHE A 161 8.85 15.28 -1.41
CA PHE A 161 8.02 14.07 -1.37
C PHE A 161 8.59 12.92 -2.22
N PHE A 162 9.23 13.23 -3.33
CA PHE A 162 9.90 12.25 -4.17
C PHE A 162 11.42 12.38 -4.07
N ARG A 163 12.10 11.24 -4.03
CA ARG A 163 13.55 11.21 -3.92
C ARG A 163 14.19 11.83 -5.15
N ASN A 164 15.01 12.81 -4.89
CA ASN A 164 15.78 13.54 -5.91
C ASN A 164 17.18 13.85 -5.38
N GLU A 165 18.05 14.41 -6.24
CA GLU A 165 19.44 14.70 -5.88
C GLU A 165 19.51 15.72 -4.73
N GLY A 166 18.59 16.70 -4.69
CA GLY A 166 18.57 17.74 -3.67
C GLY A 166 18.16 17.26 -2.26
N ASN A 167 17.24 16.29 -2.16
CA ASN A 167 16.70 15.84 -0.86
C ASN A 167 17.30 14.52 -0.35
N SER A 168 17.85 13.69 -1.22
CA SER A 168 18.33 12.35 -0.86
C SER A 168 19.67 11.96 -1.51
N GLY A 169 20.28 12.85 -2.28
CA GLY A 169 21.49 12.57 -3.07
C GLY A 169 21.28 11.51 -4.17
N ALA A 170 20.01 11.16 -4.49
CA ALA A 170 19.68 10.11 -5.45
C ALA A 170 18.94 10.68 -6.66
N LYS A 171 19.37 10.36 -7.85
CA LYS A 171 18.68 10.66 -9.11
C LYS A 171 17.56 9.65 -9.36
N ASP A 172 16.52 9.68 -8.51
CA ASP A 172 15.46 8.67 -8.47
C ASP A 172 14.19 9.12 -9.21
N GLY A 173 13.46 10.07 -8.67
CA GLY A 173 12.24 10.65 -9.24
C GLY A 173 11.02 9.73 -9.31
N VAL A 174 11.09 8.51 -8.74
CA VAL A 174 10.01 7.52 -8.72
C VAL A 174 9.60 7.19 -7.30
N HIS A 175 10.56 6.89 -6.43
CA HIS A 175 10.27 6.46 -5.07
C HIS A 175 10.03 7.65 -4.15
N PRO A 176 9.02 7.59 -3.28
CA PRO A 176 8.80 8.61 -2.27
C PRO A 176 9.96 8.69 -1.25
N THR A 177 10.13 9.85 -0.64
CA THR A 177 10.90 10.03 0.61
C THR A 177 10.08 9.53 1.79
N ALA A 178 10.65 9.55 3.01
CA ALA A 178 9.87 9.27 4.22
C ALA A 178 8.63 10.18 4.35
N LEU A 179 8.73 11.45 3.96
CA LEU A 179 7.59 12.38 3.91
C LEU A 179 6.54 11.95 2.88
N GLY A 180 6.97 11.54 1.69
CA GLY A 180 6.05 11.06 0.65
C GLY A 180 5.35 9.76 1.05
N TYR A 181 6.06 8.83 1.69
CA TYR A 181 5.46 7.61 2.24
C TYR A 181 4.46 7.90 3.37
N ARG A 182 4.78 8.87 4.24
CA ARG A 182 3.85 9.33 5.28
C ARG A 182 2.57 9.88 4.67
N PHE A 183 2.66 10.72 3.64
CA PHE A 183 1.48 11.23 2.93
C PHE A 183 0.60 10.11 2.36
N ILE A 184 1.21 9.07 1.77
CA ILE A 184 0.46 7.89 1.30
C ILE A 184 -0.22 7.18 2.48
N ALA A 185 0.50 6.98 3.58
CA ALA A 185 -0.03 6.31 4.77
C ALA A 185 -1.21 7.07 5.39
N GLU A 186 -1.10 8.39 5.52
CA GLU A 186 -2.17 9.26 6.03
C GLU A 186 -3.41 9.21 5.12
N SER A 187 -3.22 9.23 3.79
CA SER A 187 -4.32 9.11 2.83
C SER A 187 -5.04 7.76 2.96
N VAL A 188 -4.28 6.67 3.11
CA VAL A 188 -4.83 5.32 3.35
C VAL A 188 -5.54 5.26 4.70
N PHE A 189 -4.93 5.79 5.76
CA PHE A 189 -5.51 5.81 7.09
C PHE A 189 -6.87 6.54 7.12
N HIS A 190 -6.97 7.71 6.50
CA HIS A 190 -8.23 8.44 6.37
C HIS A 190 -9.28 7.62 5.63
N PHE A 191 -8.93 7.00 4.51
CA PHE A 191 -9.84 6.12 3.77
C PHE A 191 -10.35 4.96 4.65
N LEU A 192 -9.46 4.25 5.34
CA LEU A 192 -9.83 3.13 6.21
C LEU A 192 -10.73 3.57 7.37
N LYS A 193 -10.44 4.74 7.97
CA LYS A 193 -11.20 5.31 9.08
C LYS A 193 -12.62 5.71 8.64
N GLU A 194 -12.75 6.45 7.54
CA GLU A 194 -14.04 6.91 7.00
C GLU A 194 -14.94 5.73 6.59
N ASN A 195 -14.36 4.65 6.10
CA ASN A 195 -15.09 3.46 5.69
C ASN A 195 -15.17 2.38 6.77
N GLN A 196 -14.77 2.67 8.01
CA GLN A 196 -14.85 1.79 9.18
C GLN A 196 -14.12 0.43 9.00
N PHE A 197 -13.00 0.43 8.28
CA PHE A 197 -12.19 -0.77 8.07
C PHE A 197 -11.12 -0.99 9.14
N ILE A 198 -10.92 -0.03 10.06
CA ILE A 198 -10.00 -0.18 11.19
C ILE A 198 -10.77 -0.81 12.35
N GLY A 199 -10.21 -1.84 12.97
CA GLY A 199 -10.81 -2.52 14.10
C GLY A 199 -9.89 -3.55 14.71
N GLU A 200 -10.29 -4.09 15.87
CA GLU A 200 -9.56 -5.12 16.59
C GLU A 200 -9.40 -6.39 15.74
N ASN A 201 -8.23 -7.00 15.80
CA ASN A 201 -7.87 -8.26 15.13
C ASN A 201 -7.99 -8.23 13.59
N LYS A 202 -8.13 -7.06 12.97
CA LYS A 202 -8.17 -6.97 11.51
C LYS A 202 -6.80 -7.25 10.89
N LYS A 203 -6.77 -8.07 9.84
CA LYS A 203 -5.59 -8.38 9.06
C LYS A 203 -5.57 -7.56 7.78
N ILE A 204 -4.61 -6.67 7.66
CA ILE A 204 -4.45 -5.78 6.51
C ILE A 204 -3.16 -6.16 5.76
N VAL A 205 -3.25 -6.48 4.48
CA VAL A 205 -2.09 -6.74 3.63
C VAL A 205 -1.89 -5.56 2.68
N CYS A 206 -0.71 -4.93 2.72
CA CYS A 206 -0.27 -3.96 1.73
C CYS A 206 0.48 -4.72 0.63
N PHE A 207 -0.14 -4.87 -0.54
CA PHE A 207 0.34 -5.66 -1.65
C PHE A 207 0.76 -4.78 -2.81
N GLY A 208 1.97 -4.96 -3.36
CA GLY A 208 2.43 -4.09 -4.42
C GLY A 208 3.91 -4.25 -4.80
N ASP A 209 4.44 -3.18 -5.39
CA ASP A 209 5.79 -3.11 -5.91
C ASP A 209 6.79 -2.44 -4.95
N SER A 210 7.79 -1.76 -5.51
CA SER A 210 8.84 -1.04 -4.78
C SER A 210 8.30 0.09 -3.90
N ILE A 211 7.17 0.71 -4.27
CA ILE A 211 6.55 1.77 -3.47
C ILE A 211 5.90 1.16 -2.22
N THR A 212 5.25 0.01 -2.34
CA THR A 212 4.75 -0.72 -1.16
C THR A 212 5.89 -1.27 -0.30
N TYR A 213 6.95 -1.80 -0.94
CA TYR A 213 8.16 -2.24 -0.23
C TYR A 213 8.76 -1.11 0.61
N GLY A 214 8.76 0.13 0.10
CA GLY A 214 9.44 1.26 0.72
C GLY A 214 10.88 1.42 0.23
N SER A 215 11.09 1.28 -1.10
CA SER A 215 12.42 1.46 -1.67
C SER A 215 12.93 2.87 -1.43
N GLY A 216 14.16 2.95 -0.92
CA GLY A 216 14.85 4.22 -0.69
C GLY A 216 14.68 4.81 0.70
N VAL A 217 13.94 4.16 1.61
CA VAL A 217 13.83 4.54 3.01
C VAL A 217 14.25 3.40 3.94
N LYS A 218 14.37 3.69 5.23
CA LYS A 218 14.83 2.71 6.23
C LYS A 218 13.82 1.57 6.39
N ASN A 219 14.35 0.37 6.58
CA ASN A 219 13.59 -0.85 6.86
C ASN A 219 12.47 -1.13 5.82
N GLY A 220 12.77 -0.94 4.53
CA GLY A 220 11.86 -1.36 3.46
C GLY A 220 11.47 -2.83 3.59
N GLY A 221 10.25 -3.19 3.18
CA GLY A 221 9.71 -4.54 3.29
C GLY A 221 9.23 -4.93 4.69
N THR A 222 9.29 -4.02 5.66
CA THR A 222 8.84 -4.28 7.04
C THR A 222 7.69 -3.36 7.45
N VAL A 223 7.17 -3.55 8.66
CA VAL A 223 6.13 -2.70 9.27
C VAL A 223 6.65 -1.85 10.42
N ILE A 224 7.96 -1.67 10.52
CA ILE A 224 8.62 -0.84 11.56
C ILE A 224 9.53 0.23 10.95
N GLY A 225 9.41 0.53 9.65
CA GLY A 225 10.27 1.45 8.90
C GLY A 225 9.59 2.78 8.57
N GLU A 226 10.12 3.43 7.54
CA GLU A 226 9.61 4.72 7.03
C GLU A 226 8.75 4.55 5.77
N ASN A 227 8.43 3.31 5.37
CA ASN A 227 7.54 2.99 4.27
C ASN A 227 6.07 3.18 4.67
N TYR A 228 5.14 3.34 3.71
CA TYR A 228 3.75 3.62 4.04
C TYR A 228 3.07 2.51 4.86
N PRO A 229 3.33 1.20 4.68
CA PRO A 229 2.75 0.17 5.55
C PRO A 229 3.18 0.31 7.02
N ALA A 230 4.45 0.67 7.27
CA ALA A 230 4.95 0.88 8.62
C ALA A 230 4.34 2.13 9.27
N VAL A 231 4.27 3.24 8.54
CA VAL A 231 3.64 4.48 9.03
C VAL A 231 2.14 4.27 9.25
N LEU A 232 1.45 3.52 8.39
CA LEU A 232 0.05 3.16 8.58
C LEU A 232 -0.16 2.35 9.87
N ALA A 233 0.73 1.39 10.17
CA ALA A 233 0.69 0.64 11.42
C ALA A 233 0.80 1.56 12.64
N GLN A 234 1.73 2.52 12.61
CA GLN A 234 1.89 3.52 13.67
C GLN A 234 0.64 4.40 13.83
N LEU A 235 0.07 4.91 12.73
CA LEU A 235 -1.14 5.73 12.76
C LEU A 235 -2.34 4.99 13.37
N ILE A 236 -2.50 3.71 13.05
CA ILE A 236 -3.55 2.87 13.63
C ILE A 236 -3.28 2.69 15.13
N GLU A 237 -2.05 2.37 15.51
CA GLU A 237 -1.69 2.18 16.93
C GLU A 237 -1.91 3.45 17.76
N GLU A 238 -1.56 4.62 17.25
CA GLU A 238 -1.71 5.91 17.95
C GLU A 238 -3.17 6.35 18.13
N ASN A 239 -4.08 5.93 17.23
CA ASN A 239 -5.46 6.42 17.21
C ASN A 239 -6.50 5.43 17.76
N TYR A 240 -6.12 4.16 18.01
CA TYR A 240 -7.05 3.10 18.43
C TYR A 240 -6.58 2.35 19.69
N LYS A 241 -5.55 2.86 20.40
CA LYS A 241 -5.22 2.50 21.78
C LYS A 241 -6.12 3.28 22.73
#